data_5f99c0ea60d637a28b9cc09b0a013677
#
_entry.id   5f99c0ea60d637a28b9cc09b0a013677
#
_cell.length_a   1.000
_cell.length_b   1.000
_cell.length_c   1.000
_cell.angle_alpha   90.00
_cell.angle_beta   90.00
_cell.angle_gamma   90.00
#
_symmetry.space_group_name_H-M   'P 1'
#
loop_
_entity.id
_entity.type
_entity.pdbx_description
1 polymer ?
#
loop_
_entity_poly.entity_id
_entity_poly.type
_entity_poly.pdbx_seq_one_letter_code
_entity_poly.pdbx_strand_id
1 'polypeptide(L)'
;MMPSISKKSLISLALAIVVLAVSTACFDAESRQSSVSAYCNADSIFRLHIIANSNSAEDQAVKLEVRDAVLEYEAENLDAVSAAKTREELMAHGAELLEIIEGVLRSNGFDYGAQMLVGTFPFPDREYNGVLYPAGDYDAFRVILGDGAGENWWCVMFPPLCILKSDNGKIDTDETIEFESVFVKLFKLLFGGKNAKS
;
A
#
# COMPACT_ATOMS: atom_id res chain seq x y z
N MET A 1 -3.21 6.46 62.23
CA MET A 1 -4.21 5.36 62.14
C MET A 1 -4.68 5.32 60.70
N MET A 2 -4.11 4.40 59.88
CA MET A 2 -4.52 4.26 58.46
C MET A 2 -5.83 3.50 58.37
N PRO A 3 -6.81 3.94 57.60
CA PRO A 3 -8.08 3.22 57.43
C PRO A 3 -7.85 1.90 56.68
N SER A 4 -8.31 0.83 57.26
CA SER A 4 -8.27 -0.52 56.64
C SER A 4 -9.25 -0.55 55.45
N ILE A 5 -8.69 -0.68 54.25
CA ILE A 5 -9.51 -0.82 53.03
C ILE A 5 -10.13 -2.19 52.99
N SER A 6 -11.46 -2.25 52.92
CA SER A 6 -12.21 -3.50 52.88
C SER A 6 -11.90 -4.26 51.58
N LYS A 7 -11.81 -5.62 51.66
CA LYS A 7 -11.65 -6.51 50.48
C LYS A 7 -12.71 -6.25 49.41
N LYS A 8 -13.94 -5.88 49.80
CA LYS A 8 -15.01 -5.51 48.85
C LYS A 8 -14.69 -4.21 48.09
N SER A 9 -14.06 -3.23 48.74
CA SER A 9 -13.63 -1.96 48.08
C SER A 9 -12.50 -2.19 47.11
N LEU A 10 -11.56 -3.11 47.41
CA LEU A 10 -10.48 -3.49 46.48
C LEU A 10 -10.99 -4.22 45.24
N ILE A 11 -11.96 -5.11 45.40
CA ILE A 11 -12.61 -5.81 44.27
C ILE A 11 -13.38 -4.84 43.39
N SER A 12 -14.13 -3.89 43.99
CA SER A 12 -14.87 -2.88 43.23
C SER A 12 -13.94 -1.95 42.44
N LEU A 13 -12.79 -1.54 43.03
CA LEU A 13 -11.79 -0.74 42.36
C LEU A 13 -11.13 -1.49 41.21
N ALA A 14 -10.78 -2.77 41.39
CA ALA A 14 -10.23 -3.61 40.34
C ALA A 14 -11.20 -3.78 39.15
N LEU A 15 -12.49 -4.00 39.45
CA LEU A 15 -13.52 -4.10 38.42
C LEU A 15 -13.68 -2.77 37.63
N ALA A 16 -13.64 -1.64 38.30
CA ALA A 16 -13.73 -0.33 37.67
C ALA A 16 -12.53 -0.07 36.72
N ILE A 17 -11.32 -0.47 37.12
CA ILE A 17 -10.12 -0.36 36.28
C ILE A 17 -10.21 -1.25 35.04
N VAL A 18 -10.70 -2.49 35.19
CA VAL A 18 -10.90 -3.41 34.06
C VAL A 18 -11.93 -2.86 33.07
N VAL A 19 -13.07 -2.34 33.56
CA VAL A 19 -14.10 -1.72 32.71
C VAL A 19 -13.53 -0.50 31.97
N LEU A 20 -12.75 0.34 32.64
CA LEU A 20 -12.13 1.49 32.02
C LEU A 20 -11.11 1.08 30.95
N ALA A 21 -10.29 0.05 31.19
CA ALA A 21 -9.33 -0.47 30.22
C ALA A 21 -9.99 -1.08 29.00
N VAL A 22 -11.11 -1.80 29.16
CA VAL A 22 -11.89 -2.37 28.05
C VAL A 22 -12.54 -1.25 27.24
N SER A 23 -13.09 -0.20 27.88
CA SER A 23 -13.70 0.92 27.15
C SER A 23 -12.69 1.74 26.35
N THR A 24 -11.46 1.93 26.85
CA THR A 24 -10.40 2.60 26.07
C THR A 24 -9.94 1.76 24.90
N ALA A 25 -9.80 0.44 25.08
CA ALA A 25 -9.42 -0.47 23.98
C ALA A 25 -10.49 -0.54 22.87
N CYS A 26 -11.77 -0.48 23.22
CA CYS A 26 -12.86 -0.41 22.24
C CYS A 26 -12.85 0.96 21.49
N PHE A 27 -12.59 2.05 22.19
CA PHE A 27 -12.52 3.37 21.57
C PHE A 27 -11.34 3.49 20.60
N ASP A 28 -10.18 2.91 20.94
CA ASP A 28 -9.01 2.86 20.06
C ASP A 28 -9.24 1.98 18.83
N ALA A 29 -10.04 0.92 18.95
CA ALA A 29 -10.41 0.08 17.82
C ALA A 29 -11.36 0.80 16.84
N GLU A 30 -12.36 1.54 17.36
CA GLU A 30 -13.27 2.33 16.53
C GLU A 30 -12.57 3.52 15.86
N SER A 31 -11.63 4.18 16.53
CA SER A 31 -10.85 5.29 15.94
C SER A 31 -9.89 4.80 14.85
N ARG A 32 -9.34 3.59 14.96
CA ARG A 32 -8.55 2.94 13.89
C ARG A 32 -9.43 2.58 12.70
N GLN A 33 -10.62 2.02 12.93
CA GLN A 33 -11.57 1.70 11.88
C GLN A 33 -12.03 2.96 11.12
N SER A 34 -12.26 4.07 11.80
CA SER A 34 -12.66 5.34 11.20
C SER A 34 -11.55 5.99 10.36
N SER A 35 -10.29 5.88 10.76
CA SER A 35 -9.16 6.40 9.99
C SER A 35 -8.90 5.57 8.73
N VAL A 36 -9.07 4.24 8.79
CA VAL A 36 -8.99 3.34 7.64
C VAL A 36 -10.15 3.61 6.67
N SER A 37 -11.35 3.83 7.16
CA SER A 37 -12.53 4.16 6.32
C SER A 37 -12.40 5.50 5.60
N ALA A 38 -11.66 6.47 6.13
CA ALA A 38 -11.43 7.76 5.47
C ALA A 38 -10.50 7.66 4.25
N TYR A 39 -9.57 6.68 4.23
CA TYR A 39 -8.68 6.41 3.10
C TYR A 39 -9.30 5.47 2.06
N CYS A 40 -10.32 4.71 2.41
CA CYS A 40 -10.97 3.73 1.53
C CYS A 40 -12.20 4.28 0.79
N ASN A 41 -12.35 5.59 0.63
CA ASN A 41 -13.31 6.10 -0.33
C ASN A 41 -12.79 5.80 -1.73
N ALA A 42 -13.50 4.98 -2.50
CA ALA A 42 -13.11 4.56 -3.86
C ALA A 42 -12.76 5.76 -4.75
N ASP A 43 -13.44 6.89 -4.56
CA ASP A 43 -13.20 8.13 -5.30
C ASP A 43 -11.86 8.82 -4.98
N SER A 44 -11.24 8.47 -3.86
CA SER A 44 -9.94 9.04 -3.42
C SER A 44 -8.75 8.13 -3.71
N ILE A 45 -8.98 6.97 -4.33
CA ILE A 45 -7.98 5.95 -4.60
C ILE A 45 -7.87 5.75 -6.10
N PHE A 46 -6.63 5.74 -6.61
CA PHE A 46 -6.35 5.34 -7.98
C PHE A 46 -5.43 4.11 -7.96
N ARG A 47 -5.86 3.04 -8.63
CA ARG A 47 -5.18 1.74 -8.54
C ARG A 47 -4.35 1.41 -9.77
N LEU A 48 -3.43 0.45 -9.61
CA LEU A 48 -2.64 -0.13 -10.70
C LEU A 48 -2.94 -1.62 -10.81
N HIS A 49 -3.13 -2.09 -12.04
CA HIS A 49 -3.36 -3.48 -12.36
C HIS A 49 -2.54 -3.87 -13.59
N ILE A 50 -1.61 -4.81 -13.44
CA ILE A 50 -0.81 -5.34 -14.53
C ILE A 50 -1.12 -6.82 -14.71
N ILE A 51 -1.43 -7.24 -15.94
CA ILE A 51 -1.80 -8.60 -16.30
C ILE A 51 -0.70 -9.16 -17.20
N ALA A 52 -0.09 -10.29 -16.81
CA ALA A 52 0.91 -10.95 -17.62
C ALA A 52 0.30 -11.60 -18.87
N ASN A 53 1.12 -11.77 -19.90
CA ASN A 53 0.72 -12.50 -21.10
C ASN A 53 0.28 -13.94 -20.78
N SER A 54 1.09 -14.67 -19.99
CA SER A 54 0.80 -16.03 -19.54
C SER A 54 1.33 -16.29 -18.12
N ASN A 55 1.20 -17.54 -17.65
CA ASN A 55 1.77 -17.98 -16.36
C ASN A 55 3.16 -18.62 -16.52
N SER A 56 3.83 -18.43 -17.65
CA SER A 56 5.24 -18.84 -17.77
C SER A 56 6.12 -18.03 -16.81
N ALA A 57 7.25 -18.59 -16.40
CA ALA A 57 8.17 -17.90 -15.51
C ALA A 57 8.71 -16.60 -16.14
N GLU A 58 8.95 -16.62 -17.44
CA GLU A 58 9.45 -15.49 -18.22
C GLU A 58 8.40 -14.36 -18.30
N ASP A 59 7.13 -14.68 -18.58
CA ASP A 59 6.04 -13.70 -18.62
C ASP A 59 5.76 -13.09 -17.23
N GLN A 60 5.89 -13.90 -16.18
CA GLN A 60 5.75 -13.40 -14.81
C GLN A 60 6.93 -12.50 -14.41
N ALA A 61 8.16 -12.81 -14.84
CA ALA A 61 9.33 -11.98 -14.59
C ALA A 61 9.22 -10.62 -15.30
N VAL A 62 8.93 -10.61 -16.62
CA VAL A 62 8.83 -9.35 -17.37
C VAL A 62 7.67 -8.48 -16.89
N LYS A 63 6.57 -9.07 -16.41
CA LYS A 63 5.49 -8.31 -15.76
C LYS A 63 6.01 -7.47 -14.59
N LEU A 64 6.93 -8.02 -13.78
CA LEU A 64 7.52 -7.29 -12.66
C LEU A 64 8.47 -6.18 -13.13
N GLU A 65 9.21 -6.38 -14.22
CA GLU A 65 10.03 -5.33 -14.82
C GLU A 65 9.19 -4.19 -15.41
N VAL A 66 8.07 -4.53 -16.05
CA VAL A 66 7.09 -3.54 -16.51
C VAL A 66 6.50 -2.76 -15.34
N ARG A 67 6.16 -3.45 -14.23
CA ARG A 67 5.72 -2.79 -13.01
C ARG A 67 6.74 -1.75 -12.54
N ASP A 68 8.00 -2.16 -12.45
CA ASP A 68 9.07 -1.31 -11.95
C ASP A 68 9.25 -0.07 -12.83
N ALA A 69 9.21 -0.24 -14.15
CA ALA A 69 9.29 0.87 -15.10
C ALA A 69 8.08 1.83 -14.99
N VAL A 70 6.86 1.31 -14.79
CA VAL A 70 5.65 2.13 -14.58
C VAL A 70 5.75 2.94 -13.29
N LEU A 71 6.21 2.33 -12.19
CA LEU A 71 6.33 3.00 -10.90
C LEU A 71 7.48 4.03 -10.88
N GLU A 72 8.59 3.74 -11.58
CA GLU A 72 9.68 4.69 -11.75
C GLU A 72 9.23 5.92 -12.55
N TYR A 73 8.51 5.69 -13.64
CA TYR A 73 7.94 6.77 -14.45
C TYR A 73 6.97 7.64 -13.64
N GLU A 74 6.07 7.02 -12.86
CA GLU A 74 5.15 7.72 -11.96
C GLU A 74 5.92 8.62 -10.99
N ALA A 75 6.94 8.06 -10.33
CA ALA A 75 7.70 8.77 -9.30
C ALA A 75 8.50 9.97 -9.85
N GLU A 76 8.89 9.93 -11.11
CA GLU A 76 9.73 10.96 -11.74
C GLU A 76 8.94 12.01 -12.51
N ASN A 77 7.78 11.65 -13.06
CA ASN A 77 7.10 12.45 -14.06
C ASN A 77 5.68 12.86 -13.68
N LEU A 78 5.06 12.24 -12.65
CA LEU A 78 3.69 12.56 -12.26
C LEU A 78 3.64 13.31 -10.93
N ASP A 79 2.76 14.30 -10.87
CA ASP A 79 2.46 15.04 -9.63
C ASP A 79 1.23 14.40 -8.95
N ALA A 80 1.46 13.28 -8.25
CA ALA A 80 0.42 12.48 -7.62
C ALA A 80 -0.16 13.16 -6.36
N VAL A 81 -0.84 14.30 -6.52
CA VAL A 81 -1.48 15.06 -5.43
C VAL A 81 -2.92 14.61 -5.17
N SER A 82 -3.55 13.89 -6.10
CA SER A 82 -4.89 13.30 -5.96
C SER A 82 -5.11 12.20 -7.00
N ALA A 83 -6.07 11.29 -6.73
CA ALA A 83 -6.46 10.23 -7.66
C ALA A 83 -6.87 10.80 -9.04
N ALA A 84 -7.66 11.87 -9.05
CA ALA A 84 -8.09 12.54 -10.28
C ALA A 84 -6.92 13.12 -11.07
N LYS A 85 -5.93 13.73 -10.37
CA LYS A 85 -4.76 14.32 -11.02
C LYS A 85 -3.84 13.24 -11.57
N THR A 86 -3.59 12.18 -10.82
CA THR A 86 -2.82 11.01 -11.29
C THR A 86 -3.44 10.41 -12.54
N ARG A 87 -4.77 10.25 -12.57
CA ARG A 87 -5.51 9.80 -13.75
C ARG A 87 -5.31 10.72 -14.97
N GLU A 88 -5.47 12.03 -14.79
CA GLU A 88 -5.32 13.04 -15.85
C GLU A 88 -3.91 12.97 -16.47
N GLU A 89 -2.88 12.94 -15.62
CA GLU A 89 -1.50 12.90 -16.06
C GLU A 89 -1.14 11.59 -16.77
N LEU A 90 -1.58 10.44 -16.26
CA LEU A 90 -1.41 9.17 -16.96
C LEU A 90 -2.07 9.14 -18.33
N MET A 91 -3.23 9.78 -18.48
CA MET A 91 -3.88 9.91 -19.78
C MET A 91 -3.08 10.83 -20.72
N ALA A 92 -2.50 11.91 -20.20
CA ALA A 92 -1.71 12.85 -20.98
C ALA A 92 -0.36 12.24 -21.45
N HIS A 93 0.26 11.43 -20.60
CA HIS A 93 1.55 10.78 -20.84
C HIS A 93 1.45 9.34 -21.38
N GLY A 94 0.25 8.89 -21.70
CA GLY A 94 -0.02 7.49 -22.06
C GLY A 94 0.82 6.96 -23.22
N ALA A 95 1.07 7.75 -24.25
CA ALA A 95 1.87 7.31 -25.39
C ALA A 95 3.34 7.07 -25.03
N GLU A 96 3.92 7.94 -24.20
CA GLU A 96 5.29 7.83 -23.73
C GLU A 96 5.45 6.62 -22.82
N LEU A 97 4.51 6.43 -21.88
CA LEU A 97 4.53 5.29 -20.97
C LEU A 97 4.35 3.96 -21.71
N LEU A 98 3.51 3.93 -22.76
CA LEU A 98 3.36 2.74 -23.59
C LEU A 98 4.70 2.40 -24.31
N GLU A 99 5.40 3.37 -24.82
CA GLU A 99 6.70 3.16 -25.47
C GLU A 99 7.75 2.59 -24.49
N ILE A 100 7.75 3.08 -23.25
CA ILE A 100 8.61 2.56 -22.18
C ILE A 100 8.26 1.08 -21.89
N ILE A 101 6.98 0.77 -21.70
CA ILE A 101 6.52 -0.61 -21.44
C ILE A 101 6.92 -1.55 -22.59
N GLU A 102 6.66 -1.16 -23.83
CA GLU A 102 7.05 -1.95 -25.00
C GLU A 102 8.58 -2.04 -25.16
N GLY A 103 9.32 -1.02 -24.72
CA GLY A 103 10.78 -1.03 -24.63
C GLY A 103 11.27 -2.13 -23.68
N VAL A 104 10.65 -2.26 -22.51
CA VAL A 104 10.94 -3.32 -21.55
C VAL A 104 10.66 -4.71 -22.18
N LEU A 105 9.50 -4.88 -22.82
CA LEU A 105 9.16 -6.14 -23.49
C LEU A 105 10.19 -6.52 -24.57
N ARG A 106 10.52 -5.60 -25.46
CA ARG A 106 11.50 -5.82 -26.54
C ARG A 106 12.90 -6.12 -26.01
N SER A 107 13.35 -5.44 -24.96
CA SER A 107 14.68 -5.69 -24.37
C SER A 107 14.80 -7.06 -23.71
N ASN A 108 13.67 -7.62 -23.28
CA ASN A 108 13.57 -8.99 -22.75
C ASN A 108 13.26 -10.06 -23.81
N GLY A 109 13.22 -9.68 -25.10
CA GLY A 109 13.05 -10.61 -26.21
C GLY A 109 11.62 -11.03 -26.50
N PHE A 110 10.63 -10.29 -25.96
CA PHE A 110 9.21 -10.54 -26.26
C PHE A 110 8.79 -9.80 -27.54
N ASP A 111 7.95 -10.44 -28.35
CA ASP A 111 7.43 -9.96 -29.63
C ASP A 111 5.97 -9.48 -29.54
N TYR A 112 5.30 -9.69 -28.39
CA TYR A 112 3.98 -9.14 -28.12
C TYR A 112 4.07 -7.73 -27.57
N GLY A 113 3.00 -6.94 -27.78
CA GLY A 113 2.88 -5.58 -27.27
C GLY A 113 2.13 -5.51 -25.95
N ALA A 114 1.83 -4.28 -25.54
CA ALA A 114 1.01 -3.99 -24.38
C ALA A 114 -0.20 -3.14 -24.75
N GLN A 115 -1.27 -3.25 -23.93
CA GLN A 115 -2.42 -2.37 -23.97
C GLN A 115 -2.53 -1.63 -22.64
N MET A 116 -2.88 -0.35 -22.70
CA MET A 116 -3.11 0.47 -21.52
C MET A 116 -4.56 0.97 -21.52
N LEU A 117 -5.20 0.84 -20.37
CA LEU A 117 -6.59 1.27 -20.15
C LEU A 117 -6.67 2.09 -18.86
N VAL A 118 -7.35 3.22 -18.93
CA VAL A 118 -7.72 4.01 -17.75
C VAL A 118 -9.23 3.98 -17.61
N GLY A 119 -9.73 3.53 -16.47
CA GLY A 119 -11.16 3.36 -16.25
C GLY A 119 -11.47 2.76 -14.89
N THR A 120 -12.73 2.40 -14.70
CA THR A 120 -13.20 1.73 -13.48
C THR A 120 -13.20 0.23 -13.69
N PHE A 121 -12.56 -0.51 -12.79
CA PHE A 121 -12.39 -1.97 -12.91
C PHE A 121 -12.61 -2.66 -11.57
N PRO A 122 -13.07 -3.93 -11.56
CA PRO A 122 -13.20 -4.72 -10.35
C PRO A 122 -11.82 -5.13 -9.81
N PHE A 123 -11.64 -4.96 -8.51
CA PHE A 123 -10.46 -5.37 -7.75
C PHE A 123 -10.88 -6.33 -6.63
N PRO A 124 -10.06 -7.34 -6.32
CA PRO A 124 -10.25 -8.17 -5.14
C PRO A 124 -9.83 -7.44 -3.85
N ASP A 125 -10.17 -8.04 -2.71
CA ASP A 125 -9.59 -7.63 -1.42
C ASP A 125 -8.07 -7.67 -1.48
N ARG A 126 -7.42 -6.62 -0.99
CA ARG A 126 -5.96 -6.53 -0.87
C ARG A 126 -5.60 -5.77 0.40
N GLU A 127 -4.60 -6.27 1.09
CA GLU A 127 -4.03 -5.60 2.25
C GLU A 127 -2.64 -5.05 1.91
N TYR A 128 -2.41 -3.77 2.24
CA TYR A 128 -1.11 -3.12 2.09
C TYR A 128 -0.79 -2.42 3.41
N ASN A 129 0.32 -2.77 4.03
CA ASN A 129 0.79 -2.17 5.30
C ASN A 129 -0.25 -2.24 6.43
N GLY A 130 -1.00 -3.34 6.54
CA GLY A 130 -2.04 -3.52 7.55
C GLY A 130 -3.35 -2.76 7.26
N VAL A 131 -3.49 -2.15 6.08
CA VAL A 131 -4.71 -1.48 5.62
C VAL A 131 -5.41 -2.36 4.59
N LEU A 132 -6.64 -2.78 4.89
CA LEU A 132 -7.47 -3.54 3.98
C LEU A 132 -8.14 -2.60 2.96
N TYR A 133 -7.95 -2.90 1.68
CA TYR A 133 -8.67 -2.33 0.54
C TYR A 133 -9.69 -3.36 0.08
N PRO A 134 -10.98 -3.16 0.35
CA PRO A 134 -12.00 -4.16 0.08
C PRO A 134 -12.18 -4.42 -1.41
N ALA A 135 -12.72 -5.59 -1.75
CA ALA A 135 -13.15 -5.87 -3.11
C ALA A 135 -14.20 -4.86 -3.58
N GLY A 136 -14.10 -4.42 -4.83
CA GLY A 136 -15.00 -3.42 -5.38
C GLY A 136 -14.49 -2.85 -6.69
N ASP A 137 -15.27 -1.92 -7.24
CA ASP A 137 -14.90 -1.19 -8.44
C ASP A 137 -14.08 0.05 -8.05
N TYR A 138 -12.89 0.18 -8.67
CA TYR A 138 -11.96 1.28 -8.44
C TYR A 138 -11.55 1.90 -9.77
N ASP A 139 -11.38 3.21 -9.78
CA ASP A 139 -10.65 3.88 -10.85
C ASP A 139 -9.20 3.40 -10.85
N ALA A 140 -8.72 2.99 -12.02
CA ALA A 140 -7.42 2.36 -12.14
C ALA A 140 -6.77 2.55 -13.51
N PHE A 141 -5.45 2.43 -13.49
CA PHE A 141 -4.62 2.20 -14.65
C PHE A 141 -4.37 0.70 -14.80
N ARG A 142 -4.74 0.15 -15.96
CA ARG A 142 -4.56 -1.26 -16.28
C ARG A 142 -3.60 -1.41 -17.45
N VAL A 143 -2.60 -2.25 -17.28
CA VAL A 143 -1.66 -2.68 -18.31
C VAL A 143 -1.89 -4.15 -18.61
N ILE A 144 -2.11 -4.50 -19.87
CA ILE A 144 -2.31 -5.86 -20.35
C ILE A 144 -1.16 -6.20 -21.26
N LEU A 145 -0.37 -7.21 -20.91
CA LEU A 145 0.77 -7.70 -21.69
C LEU A 145 0.32 -8.84 -22.57
N GLY A 146 0.55 -8.72 -23.88
CA GLY A 146 0.17 -9.74 -24.85
C GLY A 146 -1.31 -10.12 -24.78
N ASP A 147 -1.59 -11.42 -24.56
CA ASP A 147 -2.95 -11.96 -24.46
C ASP A 147 -3.63 -11.69 -23.11
N GLY A 148 -2.88 -11.26 -22.09
CA GLY A 148 -3.43 -10.98 -20.75
C GLY A 148 -4.02 -12.23 -20.07
N ALA A 149 -3.47 -13.41 -20.35
CA ALA A 149 -3.96 -14.69 -19.85
C ALA A 149 -3.24 -15.16 -18.57
N GLY A 150 -2.27 -14.37 -18.08
CA GLY A 150 -1.47 -14.71 -16.92
C GLY A 150 -1.96 -14.11 -15.61
N GLU A 151 -1.19 -14.34 -14.54
CA GLU A 151 -1.49 -13.83 -13.21
C GLU A 151 -1.38 -12.30 -13.13
N ASN A 152 -2.23 -11.75 -12.28
CA ASN A 152 -2.38 -10.32 -12.08
C ASN A 152 -1.44 -9.80 -11.00
N TRP A 153 -0.95 -8.58 -11.17
CA TRP A 153 -0.31 -7.80 -10.13
C TRP A 153 -1.17 -6.58 -9.80
N TRP A 154 -1.42 -6.34 -8.51
CA TRP A 154 -2.36 -5.34 -8.01
C TRP A 154 -1.66 -4.35 -7.11
N CYS A 155 -1.91 -3.05 -7.27
CA CYS A 155 -1.41 -2.03 -6.35
C CYS A 155 -2.31 -0.78 -6.27
N VAL A 156 -1.83 0.22 -5.50
CA VAL A 156 -2.43 1.55 -5.35
C VAL A 156 -1.41 2.58 -5.81
N MET A 157 -1.72 3.36 -6.84
CA MET A 157 -0.90 4.47 -7.32
C MET A 157 -1.14 5.75 -6.52
N PHE A 158 -2.40 6.02 -6.18
CA PHE A 158 -2.71 7.15 -5.29
C PHE A 158 -3.61 6.69 -4.13
N PRO A 159 -3.27 6.99 -2.88
CA PRO A 159 -1.94 7.48 -2.42
C PRO A 159 -0.82 6.50 -2.80
N PRO A 160 0.41 6.97 -3.04
CA PRO A 160 1.49 6.13 -3.57
C PRO A 160 1.96 5.11 -2.53
N LEU A 161 1.40 3.91 -2.58
CA LEU A 161 1.76 2.79 -1.69
C LEU A 161 2.76 1.83 -2.35
N CYS A 162 2.90 1.91 -3.68
CA CYS A 162 3.76 1.02 -4.46
C CYS A 162 5.18 1.56 -4.66
N ILE A 163 5.41 2.83 -4.35
CA ILE A 163 6.72 3.47 -4.52
C ILE A 163 7.57 3.17 -3.30
N LEU A 164 8.19 2.01 -3.31
CA LEU A 164 9.14 1.61 -2.29
C LEU A 164 10.50 1.46 -2.91
N LYS A 165 11.28 2.53 -2.83
CA LYS A 165 12.70 2.43 -3.12
C LYS A 165 13.36 1.62 -2.00
N SER A 166 13.69 0.37 -2.29
CA SER A 166 14.73 -0.34 -1.54
C SER A 166 16.04 0.42 -1.73
N ASP A 167 16.87 0.54 -0.70
CA ASP A 167 18.20 1.15 -0.75
C ASP A 167 19.13 0.54 -1.82
N ASN A 168 18.72 -0.51 -2.50
CA ASN A 168 19.41 -1.21 -3.56
C ASN A 168 18.82 -1.00 -4.97
N GLY A 169 17.88 -0.06 -5.15
CA GLY A 169 17.30 0.27 -6.46
C GLY A 169 16.33 -0.77 -7.03
N LYS A 170 15.95 -1.78 -6.26
CA LYS A 170 14.86 -2.71 -6.60
C LYS A 170 13.65 -2.41 -5.74
N ILE A 171 12.48 -2.38 -6.37
CA ILE A 171 11.20 -2.24 -5.68
C ILE A 171 10.87 -3.59 -5.06
N ASP A 172 11.03 -3.70 -3.75
CA ASP A 172 10.72 -4.92 -3.01
C ASP A 172 9.27 -4.84 -2.51
N THR A 173 8.38 -5.57 -3.16
CA THR A 173 6.93 -5.58 -2.84
C THR A 173 6.55 -6.70 -1.87
N ASP A 174 7.51 -7.53 -1.47
CA ASP A 174 7.28 -8.66 -0.56
C ASP A 174 7.75 -8.41 0.88
N GLU A 175 8.46 -7.29 1.15
CA GLU A 175 8.81 -6.95 2.52
C GLU A 175 7.73 -6.05 3.15
N THR A 176 7.17 -6.52 4.25
CA THR A 176 6.41 -5.69 5.20
C THR A 176 7.25 -4.48 5.59
N ILE A 177 6.89 -3.31 5.05
CA ILE A 177 7.53 -2.08 5.47
C ILE A 177 7.13 -1.85 6.92
N GLU A 178 8.04 -2.12 7.82
CA GLU A 178 7.96 -1.58 9.16
C GLU A 178 8.07 -0.05 9.03
N PHE A 179 6.92 0.62 8.99
CA PHE A 179 6.87 2.03 9.34
C PHE A 179 7.37 2.14 10.78
N GLU A 180 8.67 2.36 10.96
CA GLU A 180 9.15 2.94 12.21
C GLU A 180 8.45 4.30 12.30
N SER A 181 7.31 4.32 12.97
CA SER A 181 6.53 5.54 13.14
C SER A 181 7.48 6.60 13.72
N VAL A 182 7.31 7.84 13.30
CA VAL A 182 8.05 8.99 13.86
C VAL A 182 8.04 8.95 15.39
N PHE A 183 7.00 8.37 15.99
CA PHE A 183 6.87 8.09 17.41
C PHE A 183 7.89 7.08 17.94
N VAL A 184 8.20 6.00 17.21
CA VAL A 184 9.21 5.02 17.64
C VAL A 184 10.61 5.64 17.54
N LYS A 185 10.89 6.45 16.51
CA LYS A 185 12.13 7.22 16.41
C LYS A 185 12.25 8.25 17.52
N LEU A 186 11.17 8.97 17.81
CA LEU A 186 11.12 9.96 18.89
C LEU A 186 11.25 9.28 20.25
N PHE A 187 10.61 8.15 20.48
CA PHE A 187 10.71 7.37 21.70
C PHE A 187 12.13 6.80 21.92
N LYS A 188 12.77 6.26 20.86
CA LYS A 188 14.19 5.83 20.92
C LYS A 188 15.11 7.01 21.21
N LEU A 189 14.84 8.19 20.70
CA LEU A 189 15.63 9.40 20.90
C LEU A 189 15.47 9.98 22.32
N LEU A 190 14.27 9.91 22.89
CA LEU A 190 13.95 10.44 24.22
C LEU A 190 14.27 9.44 25.35
N PHE A 191 14.18 8.14 25.11
CA PHE A 191 14.30 7.11 26.15
C PHE A 191 15.38 6.06 25.89
N GLY A 192 16.02 6.05 24.71
CA GLY A 192 17.08 5.10 24.33
C GLY A 192 18.49 5.43 24.82
N GLY A 193 18.66 6.49 25.58
CA GLY A 193 19.94 6.91 26.10
C GLY A 193 20.14 6.52 27.55
N LYS A 194 20.51 5.25 27.83
CA LYS A 194 21.36 4.79 28.95
C LYS A 194 21.36 3.28 29.03
N ASN A 195 22.35 2.64 28.42
CA ASN A 195 23.06 1.51 29.00
C ASN A 195 24.10 1.00 27.99
N ALA A 196 25.26 1.65 28.02
CA ALA A 196 26.50 1.05 27.56
C ALA A 196 27.58 1.51 28.52
N LYS A 197 27.85 0.68 29.54
CA LYS A 197 29.14 0.49 30.16
C LYS A 197 28.99 -0.45 31.38
N SER A 198 29.29 -1.68 31.21
CA SER A 198 30.19 -2.44 32.12
C SER A 198 30.64 -3.72 31.39
#